data_b2c7507466a872750dca99becee1b463
#
_entry.id   b2c7507466a872750dca99becee1b463
#
_cell.length_a   1.000
_cell.length_b   1.000
_cell.length_c   1.000
_cell.angle_alpha   90.00
_cell.angle_beta   90.00
_cell.angle_gamma   90.00
#
_symmetry.space_group_name_H-M   'P 1'
#
loop_
_entity.id
_entity.type
_entity.pdbx_description
1 polymer ?
#
loop_
_entity_poly.entity_id
_entity_poly.type
_entity_poly.pdbx_seq_one_letter_code
_entity_poly.pdbx_strand_id
1 'polypeptide(L)'
;MSSPSPLAQSASPGDVPSDEALEAALRRYAAQNLKLEVRIANLQSDLNYSIRLTKLKALNKKFRIPTVRKAPAIEVARQAIIDKVVMDITQQNCLNYFKTLLQQEGIMIPRFPGNKKSPIPRTALNACGPFHEISSDGHEKLGKQALDMGDIGLPIYGYKDKWSDEIPLMNFVPNSRTAAAIGHLFLDFIEMTMDKGSEIGWQYVIQDTIRATFAPDIDPEVYAICRLIKSVHNTIIEAFWRWLKEKLGRNLKEFILIGKTERIFSADIDFHVSLFYWIFIPLLQAKLDEFRLWWNHHRVRVQQEKNMPSGHVPADAFAHPENYGGIDCRIAVPQAAVDDMRQMLTDEVGSRESHLSWYDLEFAELAAQVYSHIGKPTLSLETAWDVFQQMAQPIADVIEL
;
A
#
# COMPACT_ATOMS: atom_id res chain seq x y z
N MET A 1 4.21 11.61 -6.75
CA MET A 1 2.98 11.93 -7.50
C MET A 1 2.76 10.84 -8.54
N SER A 2 2.03 9.80 -8.17
CA SER A 2 1.64 8.74 -9.11
C SER A 2 0.33 9.16 -9.74
N SER A 3 0.33 9.35 -11.06
CA SER A 3 -0.86 9.72 -11.83
C SER A 3 -1.98 8.70 -11.63
N PRO A 4 -3.24 9.11 -11.46
CA PRO A 4 -4.35 8.17 -11.38
C PRO A 4 -4.49 7.41 -12.69
N SER A 5 -4.76 6.11 -12.62
CA SER A 5 -5.11 5.29 -13.77
C SER A 5 -6.33 5.87 -14.47
N PRO A 6 -6.33 5.98 -15.80
CA PRO A 6 -7.51 6.48 -16.52
C PRO A 6 -8.68 5.50 -16.33
N LEU A 7 -9.78 6.01 -15.81
CA LEU A 7 -11.09 5.34 -15.77
C LEU A 7 -11.42 4.81 -17.18
N ALA A 8 -11.70 3.53 -17.25
CA ALA A 8 -12.11 2.87 -18.49
C ALA A 8 -13.38 3.53 -19.03
N GLN A 9 -13.27 4.18 -20.17
CA GLN A 9 -14.44 4.56 -20.97
C GLN A 9 -15.22 3.28 -21.31
N SER A 10 -16.49 3.22 -20.95
CA SER A 10 -17.39 2.11 -21.27
C SER A 10 -17.50 1.95 -22.77
N ALA A 11 -16.80 0.97 -23.34
CA ALA A 11 -16.92 0.60 -24.72
C ALA A 11 -18.28 -0.08 -24.96
N SER A 12 -18.93 0.23 -26.07
CA SER A 12 -20.16 -0.43 -26.51
C SER A 12 -19.91 -1.94 -26.75
N PRO A 13 -20.91 -2.81 -26.53
CA PRO A 13 -20.73 -4.26 -26.74
C PRO A 13 -20.35 -4.55 -28.19
N GLY A 14 -19.10 -4.95 -28.43
CA GLY A 14 -18.61 -5.37 -29.74
C GLY A 14 -17.35 -4.67 -30.27
N ASP A 15 -16.93 -3.56 -29.68
CA ASP A 15 -15.71 -2.88 -30.09
C ASP A 15 -14.45 -3.58 -29.53
N VAL A 16 -13.46 -3.81 -30.41
CA VAL A 16 -12.16 -4.33 -30.00
C VAL A 16 -11.42 -3.22 -29.24
N PRO A 17 -10.99 -3.47 -27.99
CA PRO A 17 -10.23 -2.49 -27.24
C PRO A 17 -8.97 -2.03 -27.97
N SER A 18 -8.50 -0.81 -27.69
CA SER A 18 -7.27 -0.32 -28.30
C SER A 18 -6.06 -1.19 -27.95
N ASP A 19 -5.05 -1.20 -28.82
CA ASP A 19 -3.83 -1.96 -28.56
C ASP A 19 -3.13 -1.52 -27.28
N GLU A 20 -3.18 -0.23 -26.95
CA GLU A 20 -2.61 0.33 -25.72
C GLU A 20 -3.34 -0.19 -24.48
N ALA A 21 -4.67 -0.23 -24.50
CA ALA A 21 -5.48 -0.73 -23.40
C ALA A 21 -5.25 -2.24 -23.19
N LEU A 22 -5.17 -3.01 -24.28
CA LEU A 22 -4.87 -4.46 -24.24
C LEU A 22 -3.47 -4.72 -23.71
N GLU A 23 -2.46 -3.98 -24.17
CA GLU A 23 -1.08 -4.13 -23.71
C GLU A 23 -0.98 -3.79 -22.21
N ALA A 24 -1.55 -2.67 -21.75
CA ALA A 24 -1.55 -2.24 -20.36
C ALA A 24 -2.19 -3.31 -19.45
N ALA A 25 -3.38 -3.80 -19.81
CA ALA A 25 -4.05 -4.87 -19.06
C ALA A 25 -3.21 -6.14 -19.00
N LEU A 26 -2.66 -6.61 -20.14
CA LEU A 26 -1.87 -7.83 -20.19
C LEU A 26 -0.54 -7.72 -19.41
N ARG A 27 0.11 -6.55 -19.40
CA ARG A 27 1.29 -6.29 -18.55
C ARG A 27 0.93 -6.32 -17.07
N ARG A 28 -0.17 -5.69 -16.66
CA ARG A 28 -0.69 -5.75 -15.29
C ARG A 28 -0.95 -7.20 -14.85
N TYR A 29 -1.65 -7.99 -15.65
CA TYR A 29 -1.90 -9.41 -15.36
C TYR A 29 -0.62 -10.25 -15.31
N ALA A 30 0.38 -9.92 -16.11
CA ALA A 30 1.69 -10.57 -16.06
C ALA A 30 2.42 -10.25 -14.76
N ALA A 31 2.44 -8.99 -14.34
CA ALA A 31 3.03 -8.55 -13.08
C ALA A 31 2.38 -9.23 -11.86
N GLN A 32 1.07 -9.49 -11.91
CA GLN A 32 0.34 -10.25 -10.90
C GLN A 32 0.52 -11.79 -11.02
N ASN A 33 1.26 -12.25 -12.05
CA ASN A 33 1.46 -13.68 -12.34
C ASN A 33 0.15 -14.48 -12.45
N LEU A 34 -0.90 -13.89 -13.04
CA LEU A 34 -2.19 -14.55 -13.21
C LEU A 34 -2.10 -15.69 -14.21
N LYS A 35 -2.87 -16.74 -13.97
CA LYS A 35 -3.04 -17.84 -14.92
C LYS A 35 -3.73 -17.35 -16.21
N LEU A 36 -3.51 -18.04 -17.33
CA LEU A 36 -4.05 -17.60 -18.62
C LEU A 36 -5.58 -17.59 -18.65
N GLU A 37 -6.22 -18.52 -17.94
CA GLU A 37 -7.68 -18.60 -17.81
C GLU A 37 -8.23 -17.36 -17.07
N VAL A 38 -7.58 -16.96 -15.98
CA VAL A 38 -7.94 -15.77 -15.19
C VAL A 38 -7.74 -14.50 -16.02
N ARG A 39 -6.64 -14.41 -16.81
CA ARG A 39 -6.44 -13.27 -17.72
C ARG A 39 -7.54 -13.14 -18.77
N ILE A 40 -8.10 -14.25 -19.26
CA ILE A 40 -9.23 -14.25 -20.20
C ILE A 40 -10.48 -13.70 -19.50
N ALA A 41 -10.79 -14.18 -18.30
CA ALA A 41 -11.90 -13.69 -17.51
C ALA A 41 -11.78 -12.19 -17.22
N ASN A 42 -10.58 -11.75 -16.78
CA ASN A 42 -10.33 -10.33 -16.48
C ASN A 42 -10.39 -9.43 -17.73
N LEU A 43 -9.98 -9.90 -18.92
CA LEU A 43 -10.18 -9.15 -20.16
C LEU A 43 -11.66 -8.96 -20.49
N GLN A 44 -12.50 -9.95 -20.18
CA GLN A 44 -13.94 -9.82 -20.33
C GLN A 44 -14.52 -8.81 -19.35
N SER A 45 -14.08 -8.86 -18.08
CA SER A 45 -14.55 -7.97 -17.02
C SER A 45 -14.04 -6.53 -17.19
N ASP A 46 -12.72 -6.35 -17.40
CA ASP A 46 -12.08 -5.03 -17.46
C ASP A 46 -12.35 -4.27 -18.76
N LEU A 47 -12.40 -4.97 -19.90
CA LEU A 47 -12.43 -4.34 -21.23
C LEU A 47 -13.62 -4.80 -22.08
N ASN A 48 -14.56 -5.54 -21.51
CA ASN A 48 -15.67 -6.18 -22.22
C ASN A 48 -15.20 -6.98 -23.48
N TYR A 49 -14.02 -7.59 -23.39
CA TYR A 49 -13.35 -8.25 -24.49
C TYR A 49 -13.23 -9.76 -24.31
N SER A 50 -14.14 -10.49 -24.90
CA SER A 50 -14.19 -11.96 -24.83
C SER A 50 -13.27 -12.61 -25.87
N ILE A 51 -12.26 -13.35 -25.42
CA ILE A 51 -11.31 -14.04 -26.30
C ILE A 51 -11.04 -15.47 -25.86
N ARG A 52 -10.56 -16.29 -26.80
CA ARG A 52 -10.08 -17.64 -26.51
C ARG A 52 -8.56 -17.64 -26.23
N LEU A 53 -8.08 -18.70 -25.62
CA LEU A 53 -6.69 -18.91 -25.24
C LEU A 53 -5.69 -18.68 -26.40
N THR A 54 -6.05 -19.09 -27.62
CA THR A 54 -5.22 -18.90 -28.83
C THR A 54 -5.00 -17.40 -29.10
N LYS A 55 -6.07 -16.60 -29.03
CA LYS A 55 -5.99 -15.15 -29.24
C LYS A 55 -5.16 -14.48 -28.13
N LEU A 56 -5.37 -14.88 -26.86
CA LEU A 56 -4.55 -14.39 -25.73
C LEU A 56 -3.06 -14.66 -25.95
N LYS A 57 -2.70 -15.89 -26.39
CA LYS A 57 -1.29 -16.22 -26.69
C LYS A 57 -0.73 -15.35 -27.83
N ALA A 58 -1.53 -15.07 -28.86
CA ALA A 58 -1.14 -14.18 -29.95
C ALA A 58 -0.92 -12.74 -29.48
N LEU A 59 -1.81 -12.21 -28.64
CA LEU A 59 -1.66 -10.87 -28.02
C LEU A 59 -0.44 -10.80 -27.13
N ASN A 60 -0.19 -11.78 -26.25
CA ASN A 60 1.01 -11.86 -25.45
C ASN A 60 2.30 -11.85 -26.29
N LYS A 61 2.28 -12.50 -27.47
CA LYS A 61 3.41 -12.46 -28.41
C LYS A 61 3.53 -11.11 -29.10
N LYS A 62 2.42 -10.52 -29.56
CA LYS A 62 2.35 -9.20 -30.21
C LYS A 62 2.95 -8.13 -29.33
N PHE A 63 2.52 -8.04 -28.07
CA PHE A 63 2.95 -7.02 -27.10
C PHE A 63 4.18 -7.40 -26.30
N ARG A 64 4.84 -8.53 -26.62
CA ARG A 64 6.04 -9.02 -25.92
C ARG A 64 5.85 -9.07 -24.40
N ILE A 65 4.68 -9.54 -23.95
CA ILE A 65 4.35 -9.64 -22.52
C ILE A 65 5.36 -10.56 -21.82
N PRO A 66 5.98 -10.13 -20.69
CA PRO A 66 6.94 -10.92 -19.94
C PRO A 66 6.33 -12.26 -19.50
N THR A 67 7.11 -13.34 -19.60
CA THR A 67 6.69 -14.68 -19.17
C THR A 67 7.82 -15.44 -18.52
N VAL A 68 7.52 -16.27 -17.54
CA VAL A 68 8.50 -17.13 -16.84
C VAL A 68 9.26 -18.07 -17.81
N ARG A 69 8.65 -18.41 -18.97
CA ARG A 69 9.30 -19.27 -20.00
C ARG A 69 10.36 -18.55 -20.83
N LYS A 70 10.34 -17.21 -20.81
CA LYS A 70 11.31 -16.34 -21.47
C LYS A 70 11.99 -15.51 -20.38
N ALA A 71 12.78 -16.19 -19.55
CA ALA A 71 13.58 -15.52 -18.54
C ALA A 71 14.54 -14.50 -19.20
N PRO A 72 14.87 -13.39 -18.54
CA PRO A 72 15.91 -12.47 -19.00
C PRO A 72 17.28 -13.15 -19.02
N ALA A 73 18.26 -12.52 -19.66
CA ALA A 73 19.63 -12.97 -19.60
C ALA A 73 20.09 -13.15 -18.15
N ILE A 74 20.91 -14.16 -17.89
CA ILE A 74 21.26 -14.55 -16.51
C ILE A 74 21.94 -13.42 -15.75
N GLU A 75 22.74 -12.60 -16.44
CA GLU A 75 23.42 -11.43 -15.89
C GLU A 75 22.44 -10.36 -15.44
N VAL A 76 21.40 -10.09 -16.25
CA VAL A 76 20.35 -9.11 -15.92
C VAL A 76 19.55 -9.60 -14.71
N ALA A 77 19.17 -10.88 -14.69
CA ALA A 77 18.47 -11.47 -13.56
C ALA A 77 19.33 -11.46 -12.28
N ARG A 78 20.63 -11.78 -12.43
CA ARG A 78 21.58 -11.78 -11.31
C ARG A 78 21.77 -10.40 -10.72
N GLN A 79 22.00 -9.38 -11.56
CA GLN A 79 22.16 -8.00 -11.08
C GLN A 79 20.90 -7.51 -10.38
N ALA A 80 19.73 -7.70 -10.97
CA ALA A 80 18.47 -7.31 -10.38
C ALA A 80 18.20 -7.99 -9.01
N ILE A 81 18.64 -9.25 -8.83
CA ILE A 81 18.58 -9.92 -7.51
C ILE A 81 19.55 -9.27 -6.53
N ILE A 82 20.80 -9.00 -6.96
CA ILE A 82 21.81 -8.38 -6.11
C ILE A 82 21.33 -7.03 -5.61
N ASP A 83 20.78 -6.19 -6.48
CA ASP A 83 20.24 -4.86 -6.13
C ASP A 83 19.17 -4.94 -5.04
N LYS A 84 18.30 -5.95 -5.11
CA LYS A 84 17.27 -6.17 -4.05
C LYS A 84 17.85 -6.77 -2.77
N VAL A 85 18.87 -7.63 -2.86
CA VAL A 85 19.50 -8.26 -1.68
C VAL A 85 20.33 -7.26 -0.89
N VAL A 86 20.99 -6.31 -1.54
CA VAL A 86 21.77 -5.24 -0.88
C VAL A 86 20.85 -4.40 0.05
N MET A 87 19.58 -4.21 -0.35
CA MET A 87 18.59 -3.48 0.46
C MET A 87 18.04 -4.31 1.62
N ASP A 88 18.31 -5.61 1.70
CA ASP A 88 17.90 -6.50 2.79
C ASP A 88 19.02 -6.65 3.82
N ILE A 89 19.32 -5.57 4.53
CA ILE A 89 20.41 -5.49 5.52
C ILE A 89 20.32 -6.62 6.55
N THR A 90 19.08 -6.93 6.99
CA THR A 90 18.83 -7.98 7.99
C THR A 90 18.86 -9.39 7.40
N GLN A 91 18.97 -9.54 6.09
CA GLN A 91 19.01 -10.82 5.35
C GLN A 91 17.84 -11.76 5.70
N GLN A 92 16.65 -11.21 6.01
CA GLN A 92 15.48 -11.98 6.42
C GLN A 92 14.47 -12.23 5.30
N ASN A 93 14.65 -11.61 4.15
CA ASN A 93 13.78 -11.80 3.03
C ASN A 93 14.09 -13.08 2.27
N CYS A 94 13.05 -13.86 1.97
CA CYS A 94 13.20 -15.09 1.23
C CYS A 94 13.19 -14.83 -0.30
N LEU A 95 13.70 -15.79 -1.08
CA LEU A 95 13.74 -15.71 -2.55
C LEU A 95 12.37 -15.39 -3.20
N ASN A 96 11.26 -15.84 -2.60
CA ASN A 96 9.94 -15.55 -3.13
C ASN A 96 9.55 -14.08 -2.96
N TYR A 97 10.04 -13.40 -1.94
CA TYR A 97 9.86 -11.96 -1.76
C TYR A 97 10.52 -11.19 -2.93
N PHE A 98 11.81 -11.41 -3.13
CA PHE A 98 12.55 -10.78 -4.23
C PHE A 98 11.98 -11.12 -5.60
N LYS A 99 11.56 -12.38 -5.79
CA LYS A 99 10.91 -12.80 -7.02
C LYS A 99 9.64 -11.99 -7.33
N THR A 100 8.80 -11.73 -6.34
CA THR A 100 7.58 -10.95 -6.54
C THR A 100 7.88 -9.49 -6.87
N LEU A 101 8.87 -8.89 -6.20
CA LEU A 101 9.32 -7.53 -6.53
C LEU A 101 9.86 -7.44 -7.98
N LEU A 102 10.75 -8.35 -8.37
CA LEU A 102 11.29 -8.40 -9.72
C LEU A 102 10.22 -8.63 -10.80
N GLN A 103 9.20 -9.42 -10.48
CA GLN A 103 8.07 -9.68 -11.35
C GLN A 103 7.25 -8.41 -11.64
N GLN A 104 7.11 -7.52 -10.66
CA GLN A 104 6.47 -6.21 -10.85
C GLN A 104 7.27 -5.30 -11.79
N GLU A 105 8.59 -5.44 -11.78
CA GLU A 105 9.50 -4.76 -12.71
C GLU A 105 9.57 -5.45 -14.10
N GLY A 106 8.74 -6.47 -14.33
CA GLY A 106 8.71 -7.23 -15.57
C GLY A 106 9.82 -8.28 -15.72
N ILE A 107 10.63 -8.50 -14.67
CA ILE A 107 11.73 -9.48 -14.62
C ILE A 107 11.19 -10.82 -14.13
N MET A 108 10.85 -11.72 -15.05
CA MET A 108 10.23 -13.00 -14.76
C MET A 108 11.23 -14.10 -14.48
N ILE A 109 11.40 -14.49 -13.21
CA ILE A 109 12.30 -15.58 -12.79
C ILE A 109 11.53 -16.89 -12.57
N PRO A 110 12.01 -18.06 -13.03
CA PRO A 110 11.40 -19.35 -12.79
C PRO A 110 11.23 -19.68 -11.30
N ARG A 111 10.20 -20.47 -10.97
CA ARG A 111 9.94 -20.89 -9.60
C ARG A 111 10.96 -21.93 -9.14
N PHE A 112 11.57 -21.71 -7.96
CA PHE A 112 12.39 -22.73 -7.32
C PHE A 112 11.51 -23.78 -6.60
N PRO A 113 11.91 -25.05 -6.60
CA PRO A 113 11.26 -26.07 -5.78
C PRO A 113 11.39 -25.71 -4.30
N GLY A 114 10.29 -25.62 -3.57
CA GLY A 114 10.28 -25.34 -2.14
C GLY A 114 9.77 -26.53 -1.34
N ASN A 115 10.21 -26.67 -0.09
CA ASN A 115 9.72 -27.70 0.84
C ASN A 115 8.26 -27.42 1.23
N LYS A 116 7.42 -28.46 1.24
CA LYS A 116 6.05 -28.39 1.76
C LYS A 116 6.09 -28.21 3.28
N LYS A 117 5.51 -27.11 3.79
CA LYS A 117 5.30 -26.90 5.22
C LYS A 117 4.00 -27.58 5.67
N SER A 118 3.98 -28.09 6.91
CA SER A 118 2.77 -28.66 7.52
C SER A 118 1.64 -27.62 7.65
N PRO A 119 0.38 -28.01 7.48
CA PRO A 119 -0.75 -27.11 7.65
C PRO A 119 -0.89 -26.65 9.11
N ILE A 120 -1.16 -25.37 9.32
CA ILE A 120 -1.47 -24.79 10.63
C ILE A 120 -2.99 -24.75 10.75
N PRO A 121 -3.61 -25.35 11.78
CA PRO A 121 -5.05 -25.27 11.98
C PRO A 121 -5.46 -23.82 12.25
N ARG A 122 -6.53 -23.36 11.61
CA ARG A 122 -7.05 -21.98 11.72
C ARG A 122 -8.56 -22.00 11.80
N THR A 123 -9.13 -21.05 12.53
CA THR A 123 -10.57 -20.80 12.53
C THR A 123 -10.99 -20.25 11.17
N ALA A 124 -12.11 -20.73 10.63
CA ALA A 124 -12.64 -20.24 9.37
C ALA A 124 -13.10 -18.78 9.52
N LEU A 125 -12.63 -17.92 8.63
CA LEU A 125 -13.11 -16.54 8.49
C LEU A 125 -14.17 -16.51 7.39
N ASN A 126 -15.19 -15.67 7.57
CA ASN A 126 -16.28 -15.51 6.62
C ASN A 126 -16.41 -14.06 6.20
N ALA A 127 -16.48 -13.82 4.91
CA ALA A 127 -16.92 -12.58 4.27
C ALA A 127 -17.50 -12.96 2.90
N CYS A 128 -18.40 -12.14 2.36
CA CYS A 128 -19.07 -12.46 1.09
C CYS A 128 -18.41 -11.83 -0.12
N GLY A 129 -17.51 -10.87 0.10
CA GLY A 129 -16.77 -10.21 -0.97
C GLY A 129 -15.90 -9.08 -0.46
N PRO A 130 -15.19 -8.37 -1.36
CA PRO A 130 -14.47 -7.14 -1.03
C PRO A 130 -15.38 -6.11 -0.39
N PHE A 131 -14.84 -5.31 0.52
CA PHE A 131 -15.54 -4.28 1.28
C PHE A 131 -16.67 -4.77 2.21
N HIS A 132 -16.89 -6.09 2.33
CA HIS A 132 -17.82 -6.59 3.35
C HIS A 132 -17.31 -6.29 4.76
N GLU A 133 -16.02 -6.45 5.00
CA GLU A 133 -15.37 -6.11 6.27
C GLU A 133 -13.92 -5.67 6.01
N ILE A 134 -13.63 -4.42 6.35
CA ILE A 134 -12.29 -3.86 6.32
C ILE A 134 -11.76 -3.80 7.76
N SER A 135 -10.58 -4.37 7.99
CA SER A 135 -9.84 -4.21 9.24
C SER A 135 -8.92 -3.00 9.12
N SER A 136 -9.01 -2.07 10.06
CA SER A 136 -8.04 -0.99 10.17
C SER A 136 -7.32 -1.03 11.51
N ASP A 137 -6.08 -0.54 11.54
CA ASP A 137 -5.26 -0.52 12.76
C ASP A 137 -4.02 0.36 12.59
N GLY A 138 -3.50 0.84 13.73
CA GLY A 138 -2.24 1.56 13.84
C GLY A 138 -1.09 0.65 14.24
N HIS A 139 0.06 0.77 13.57
CA HIS A 139 1.27 0.00 13.85
C HIS A 139 2.41 0.89 14.34
N GLU A 140 2.83 0.74 15.61
CA GLU A 140 3.81 1.59 16.28
C GLU A 140 5.16 0.90 16.56
N LYS A 141 5.54 -0.12 15.79
CA LYS A 141 6.81 -0.83 16.02
C LYS A 141 8.06 -0.05 15.57
N LEU A 142 7.87 1.05 14.85
CA LEU A 142 8.86 2.10 14.59
C LEU A 142 8.54 3.38 15.38
N GLY A 143 7.86 3.27 16.51
CA GLY A 143 7.54 4.39 17.39
C GLY A 143 8.76 4.94 18.14
N LYS A 144 8.60 6.07 18.82
CA LYS A 144 9.66 6.79 19.58
C LYS A 144 10.48 5.88 20.49
N GLN A 145 9.82 5.00 21.26
CA GLN A 145 10.49 4.05 22.15
C GLN A 145 11.34 3.01 21.41
N ALA A 146 10.90 2.59 20.21
CA ALA A 146 11.59 1.56 19.45
C ALA A 146 12.81 2.10 18.70
N LEU A 147 12.76 3.36 18.26
CA LEU A 147 13.85 4.04 17.57
C LEU A 147 14.83 4.64 18.56
N ASP A 148 14.35 5.13 19.71
CA ASP A 148 15.17 5.79 20.72
C ASP A 148 16.00 6.95 20.13
N MET A 149 15.33 7.80 19.34
CA MET A 149 15.88 8.98 18.67
C MET A 149 15.07 10.22 19.04
N GLY A 150 14.93 10.50 20.35
CA GLY A 150 14.13 11.63 20.86
C GLY A 150 12.68 11.54 20.40
N ASP A 151 12.20 12.59 19.75
CA ASP A 151 10.82 12.71 19.29
C ASP A 151 10.53 12.00 17.95
N ILE A 152 11.53 11.36 17.34
CA ILE A 152 11.31 10.60 16.11
C ILE A 152 10.43 9.37 16.38
N GLY A 153 9.27 9.35 15.75
CA GLY A 153 8.34 8.22 15.73
C GLY A 153 7.70 8.09 14.36
N LEU A 154 7.54 6.88 13.90
CA LEU A 154 7.06 6.54 12.57
C LEU A 154 5.87 5.56 12.66
N PRO A 155 4.74 5.99 13.25
CA PRO A 155 3.54 5.16 13.26
C PRO A 155 3.02 4.98 11.84
N ILE A 156 2.47 3.79 11.58
CA ILE A 156 1.81 3.46 10.32
C ILE A 156 0.34 3.21 10.62
N TYR A 157 -0.55 3.68 9.75
CA TYR A 157 -1.96 3.31 9.79
C TYR A 157 -2.34 2.65 8.47
N GLY A 158 -3.15 1.59 8.54
CA GLY A 158 -3.50 0.83 7.35
C GLY A 158 -4.89 0.21 7.40
N TYR A 159 -5.41 -0.07 6.22
CA TYR A 159 -6.69 -0.73 5.97
C TYR A 159 -6.44 -2.04 5.23
N LYS A 160 -7.12 -3.10 5.66
CA LYS A 160 -6.98 -4.43 5.06
C LYS A 160 -8.35 -5.04 4.80
N ASP A 161 -8.62 -5.39 3.55
CA ASP A 161 -9.81 -6.14 3.19
C ASP A 161 -9.73 -7.58 3.70
N LYS A 162 -10.76 -8.01 4.40
CA LYS A 162 -10.82 -9.33 5.02
C LYS A 162 -10.97 -10.44 4.00
N TRP A 163 -11.74 -10.20 2.96
CA TRP A 163 -12.10 -11.22 1.99
C TRP A 163 -10.98 -11.50 0.99
N SER A 164 -10.42 -10.45 0.41
CA SER A 164 -9.38 -10.53 -0.62
C SER A 164 -7.96 -10.58 -0.08
N ASP A 165 -7.75 -10.22 1.19
CA ASP A 165 -6.43 -9.93 1.78
C ASP A 165 -5.73 -8.67 1.19
N GLU A 166 -6.41 -7.84 0.39
CA GLU A 166 -5.89 -6.60 -0.18
C GLU A 166 -5.59 -5.56 0.91
N ILE A 167 -4.54 -4.77 0.71
CA ILE A 167 -4.22 -3.57 1.49
C ILE A 167 -4.48 -2.36 0.60
N PRO A 168 -5.67 -1.76 0.63
CA PRO A 168 -5.99 -0.63 -0.23
C PRO A 168 -5.21 0.63 0.15
N LEU A 169 -5.03 0.91 1.43
CA LEU A 169 -4.30 2.07 1.92
C LEU A 169 -3.38 1.72 3.09
N MET A 170 -2.16 2.28 3.09
CA MET A 170 -1.21 2.17 4.19
C MET A 170 -0.25 3.34 4.16
N ASN A 171 -0.26 4.16 5.22
CA ASN A 171 0.53 5.39 5.28
C ASN A 171 1.29 5.51 6.59
N PHE A 172 2.48 6.12 6.54
CA PHE A 172 3.06 6.74 7.71
C PHE A 172 2.22 7.96 8.11
N VAL A 173 1.95 8.10 9.39
CA VAL A 173 1.15 9.20 9.95
C VAL A 173 1.86 9.80 11.16
N PRO A 174 1.75 11.12 11.41
CA PRO A 174 2.37 11.73 12.60
C PRO A 174 1.84 11.16 13.91
N ASN A 175 0.55 10.80 13.92
CA ASN A 175 -0.12 10.20 15.06
C ASN A 175 -1.23 9.22 14.61
N SER A 176 -1.06 7.94 14.95
CA SER A 176 -2.03 6.88 14.66
C SER A 176 -3.16 6.76 15.69
N ARG A 177 -3.22 7.64 16.70
CA ARG A 177 -4.18 7.57 17.82
C ARG A 177 -5.17 8.71 17.89
N THR A 178 -5.02 9.75 17.06
CA THR A 178 -5.95 10.89 17.05
C THR A 178 -7.11 10.64 16.09
N ALA A 179 -8.34 10.78 16.59
CA ALA A 179 -9.54 10.58 15.79
C ALA A 179 -9.57 11.50 14.55
N ALA A 180 -9.09 12.75 14.68
CA ALA A 180 -9.03 13.71 13.58
C ALA A 180 -8.10 13.23 12.45
N ALA A 181 -6.83 12.86 12.77
CA ALA A 181 -5.89 12.36 11.76
C ALA A 181 -6.45 11.13 11.03
N ILE A 182 -7.02 10.19 11.80
CA ILE A 182 -7.59 8.97 11.24
C ILE A 182 -8.88 9.23 10.46
N GLY A 183 -9.68 10.24 10.85
CA GLY A 183 -10.84 10.70 10.08
C GLY A 183 -10.45 11.22 8.70
N HIS A 184 -9.44 12.08 8.62
CA HIS A 184 -8.92 12.56 7.33
C HIS A 184 -8.34 11.42 6.47
N LEU A 185 -7.59 10.50 7.08
CA LEU A 185 -7.05 9.33 6.39
C LEU A 185 -8.15 8.38 5.89
N PHE A 186 -9.27 8.29 6.63
CA PHE A 186 -10.42 7.50 6.21
C PHE A 186 -11.12 8.13 5.00
N LEU A 187 -11.22 9.44 4.93
CA LEU A 187 -11.73 10.13 3.73
C LEU A 187 -10.80 9.92 2.53
N ASP A 188 -9.47 9.90 2.73
CA ASP A 188 -8.52 9.52 1.68
C ASP A 188 -8.75 8.07 1.21
N PHE A 189 -9.03 7.16 2.14
CA PHE A 189 -9.37 5.77 1.83
C PHE A 189 -10.67 5.65 1.04
N ILE A 190 -11.74 6.40 1.42
CA ILE A 190 -13.01 6.42 0.68
C ILE A 190 -12.80 6.95 -0.73
N GLU A 191 -12.08 8.07 -0.89
CA GLU A 191 -11.80 8.67 -2.19
C GLU A 191 -11.03 7.73 -3.13
N MET A 192 -10.08 6.94 -2.58
CA MET A 192 -9.32 5.95 -3.36
C MET A 192 -10.13 4.71 -3.75
N THR A 193 -11.05 4.28 -2.89
CA THR A 193 -11.67 2.95 -2.96
C THR A 193 -13.17 2.98 -3.13
N MET A 194 -13.82 4.12 -2.82
CA MET A 194 -15.27 4.28 -2.84
C MET A 194 -15.96 3.07 -2.19
N ASP A 195 -15.74 2.83 -0.90
CA ASP A 195 -16.69 2.30 0.08
C ASP A 195 -16.18 1.44 1.26
N LYS A 196 -16.91 1.50 2.37
CA LYS A 196 -17.10 0.70 3.59
C LYS A 196 -15.88 0.13 4.32
N GLY A 197 -15.63 0.68 5.50
CA GLY A 197 -14.88 0.00 6.54
C GLY A 197 -14.89 0.76 7.86
N SER A 198 -14.84 0.02 8.94
CA SER A 198 -15.03 0.43 10.33
C SER A 198 -13.75 1.00 10.96
N GLU A 199 -13.79 2.08 11.69
CA GLU A 199 -13.28 2.31 13.06
C GLU A 199 -13.43 3.76 13.55
N ILE A 200 -13.82 3.86 14.75
CA ILE A 200 -13.88 4.72 15.94
C ILE A 200 -13.72 6.23 15.70
N GLY A 201 -14.62 6.99 16.30
CA GLY A 201 -14.63 8.44 16.27
C GLY A 201 -15.14 8.97 14.94
N TRP A 202 -14.34 9.78 14.26
CA TRP A 202 -14.75 10.38 12.99
C TRP A 202 -14.99 9.37 11.87
N GLN A 203 -14.28 8.26 11.84
CA GLN A 203 -14.58 7.18 10.87
C GLN A 203 -15.98 6.64 11.05
N TYR A 204 -16.43 6.43 12.31
CA TYR A 204 -17.79 5.99 12.59
C TYR A 204 -18.82 7.01 12.10
N VAL A 205 -18.64 8.28 12.44
CA VAL A 205 -19.57 9.36 12.05
C VAL A 205 -19.67 9.48 10.53
N ILE A 206 -18.53 9.49 9.84
CA ILE A 206 -18.46 9.55 8.38
C ILE A 206 -19.15 8.33 7.76
N GLN A 207 -18.82 7.13 8.23
CA GLN A 207 -19.39 5.89 7.72
C GLN A 207 -20.89 5.80 7.96
N ASP A 208 -21.36 6.21 9.14
CA ASP A 208 -22.78 6.24 9.50
C ASP A 208 -23.55 7.19 8.57
N THR A 209 -23.05 8.40 8.40
CA THR A 209 -23.66 9.42 7.54
C THR A 209 -23.73 8.97 6.08
N ILE A 210 -22.62 8.46 5.55
CA ILE A 210 -22.55 7.97 4.15
C ILE A 210 -23.51 6.79 3.97
N ARG A 211 -23.51 5.85 4.90
CA ARG A 211 -24.35 4.66 4.82
C ARG A 211 -25.84 5.00 4.94
N ALA A 212 -26.22 5.87 5.87
CA ALA A 212 -27.60 6.32 6.01
C ALA A 212 -28.10 7.03 4.74
N THR A 213 -27.21 7.74 4.03
CA THR A 213 -27.54 8.51 2.83
C THR A 213 -27.59 7.64 1.57
N PHE A 214 -26.60 6.78 1.36
CA PHE A 214 -26.41 6.08 0.07
C PHE A 214 -26.75 4.59 0.10
N ALA A 215 -27.04 4.02 1.27
CA ALA A 215 -27.47 2.64 1.43
C ALA A 215 -28.44 2.47 2.62
N PRO A 216 -29.56 3.23 2.65
CA PRO A 216 -30.50 3.23 3.77
C PRO A 216 -31.24 1.89 3.94
N ASP A 217 -31.24 1.04 2.93
CA ASP A 217 -31.83 -0.29 2.92
C ASP A 217 -30.98 -1.35 3.61
N ILE A 218 -29.72 -1.03 3.95
CA ILE A 218 -28.85 -1.94 4.69
C ILE A 218 -29.14 -1.78 6.21
N ASP A 219 -29.78 -2.81 6.77
CA ASP A 219 -30.14 -2.83 8.19
C ASP A 219 -28.89 -2.81 9.10
N PRO A 220 -28.69 -1.77 9.93
CA PRO A 220 -27.56 -1.65 10.83
C PRO A 220 -27.55 -2.69 11.97
N GLU A 221 -28.70 -3.30 12.29
CA GLU A 221 -28.76 -4.38 13.28
C GLU A 221 -28.19 -5.70 12.71
N VAL A 222 -28.34 -5.92 11.41
CA VAL A 222 -27.81 -7.10 10.72
C VAL A 222 -26.36 -6.87 10.29
N TYR A 223 -26.08 -5.72 9.73
CA TYR A 223 -24.76 -5.32 9.25
C TYR A 223 -24.30 -4.08 10.02
N ALA A 224 -23.65 -4.27 11.14
CA ALA A 224 -23.17 -3.18 11.98
C ALA A 224 -22.24 -2.24 11.17
N ILE A 225 -22.44 -0.93 11.35
CA ILE A 225 -21.63 0.12 10.71
C ILE A 225 -20.17 -0.04 11.08
N CYS A 226 -19.92 -0.34 12.35
CA CYS A 226 -18.60 -0.54 12.92
C CYS A 226 -18.64 -1.68 13.93
N ARG A 227 -17.60 -2.52 13.93
CA ARG A 227 -17.42 -3.55 14.94
C ARG A 227 -16.16 -3.26 15.75
N LEU A 228 -16.34 -2.78 16.97
CA LEU A 228 -15.23 -2.57 17.90
C LEU A 228 -14.74 -3.91 18.43
N ILE A 229 -13.55 -4.32 18.05
CA ILE A 229 -12.90 -5.54 18.54
C ILE A 229 -11.64 -5.19 19.33
N LYS A 230 -11.33 -5.96 20.37
CA LYS A 230 -10.04 -5.79 21.05
C LYS A 230 -8.92 -6.11 20.09
N SER A 231 -7.80 -5.38 20.16
CA SER A 231 -6.61 -5.58 19.30
C SER A 231 -6.22 -7.05 19.16
N VAL A 232 -6.22 -7.81 20.25
CA VAL A 232 -5.92 -9.27 20.23
C VAL A 232 -6.88 -10.09 19.36
N HIS A 233 -8.04 -9.57 19.00
CA HIS A 233 -9.02 -10.19 18.12
C HIS A 233 -8.96 -9.67 16.68
N ASN A 234 -8.25 -8.58 16.43
CA ASN A 234 -8.02 -8.03 15.09
C ASN A 234 -6.92 -8.81 14.34
N THR A 235 -7.07 -10.14 14.36
CA THR A 235 -6.03 -11.08 13.90
C THR A 235 -5.69 -10.95 12.42
N ILE A 236 -6.56 -10.34 11.64
CA ILE A 236 -6.43 -10.20 10.18
C ILE A 236 -5.31 -9.21 9.86
N ILE A 237 -5.39 -7.99 10.40
CA ILE A 237 -4.38 -6.98 10.17
C ILE A 237 -3.14 -7.20 11.04
N GLU A 238 -3.30 -7.76 12.24
CA GLU A 238 -2.16 -8.12 13.11
C GLU A 238 -1.22 -9.16 12.48
N ALA A 239 -1.78 -10.11 11.74
CA ALA A 239 -0.97 -11.06 10.99
C ALA A 239 -0.19 -10.37 9.85
N PHE A 240 -0.77 -9.36 9.23
CA PHE A 240 -0.12 -8.53 8.21
C PHE A 240 1.02 -7.68 8.82
N TRP A 241 0.80 -7.04 9.98
CA TRP A 241 1.85 -6.26 10.67
C TRP A 241 3.10 -7.07 10.99
N ARG A 242 2.93 -8.37 11.29
CA ARG A 242 4.08 -9.27 11.47
C ARG A 242 4.91 -9.38 10.19
N TRP A 243 4.25 -9.56 9.04
CA TRP A 243 4.92 -9.62 7.76
C TRP A 243 5.62 -8.31 7.40
N LEU A 244 4.94 -7.17 7.61
CA LEU A 244 5.53 -5.85 7.42
C LEU A 244 6.81 -5.70 8.25
N LYS A 245 6.75 -6.01 9.54
CA LYS A 245 7.90 -5.95 10.44
C LYS A 245 9.06 -6.83 9.96
N GLU A 246 8.78 -8.08 9.58
CA GLU A 246 9.80 -9.04 9.18
C GLU A 246 10.41 -8.75 7.82
N LYS A 247 9.64 -8.20 6.88
CA LYS A 247 10.07 -8.01 5.50
C LYS A 247 10.63 -6.62 5.21
N LEU A 248 10.12 -5.61 5.88
CA LEU A 248 10.48 -4.21 5.65
C LEU A 248 10.95 -3.51 6.93
N GLY A 249 10.15 -3.57 8.00
CA GLY A 249 10.33 -2.73 9.18
C GLY A 249 11.71 -2.84 9.84
N ARG A 250 12.31 -4.04 9.84
CA ARG A 250 13.66 -4.24 10.41
C ARG A 250 14.73 -3.55 9.55
N ASN A 251 14.64 -3.69 8.23
CA ASN A 251 15.58 -3.03 7.32
C ASN A 251 15.47 -1.51 7.42
N LEU A 252 14.25 -0.97 7.44
CA LEU A 252 14.05 0.47 7.61
C LEU A 252 14.64 0.96 8.93
N LYS A 253 14.45 0.20 10.02
CA LYS A 253 15.03 0.55 11.32
C LYS A 253 16.55 0.68 11.26
N GLU A 254 17.24 -0.26 10.60
CA GLU A 254 18.71 -0.21 10.47
C GLU A 254 19.14 1.06 9.71
N PHE A 255 18.51 1.38 8.58
CA PHE A 255 18.80 2.62 7.84
C PHE A 255 18.58 3.89 8.68
N ILE A 256 17.50 3.92 9.43
CA ILE A 256 17.17 5.07 10.30
C ILE A 256 18.20 5.23 11.42
N LEU A 257 18.61 4.13 12.06
CA LEU A 257 19.53 4.16 13.19
C LEU A 257 20.97 4.52 12.82
N ILE A 258 21.36 4.53 11.55
CA ILE A 258 22.67 5.01 11.10
C ILE A 258 22.93 6.42 11.60
N GLY A 259 21.96 7.33 11.47
CA GLY A 259 22.13 8.72 11.89
C GLY A 259 22.41 8.90 13.37
N LYS A 260 21.83 8.04 14.23
CA LYS A 260 22.14 8.00 15.67
C LYS A 260 23.52 7.39 15.92
N THR A 261 23.82 6.26 15.27
CA THR A 261 25.05 5.50 15.47
C THR A 261 26.27 6.31 15.04
N GLU A 262 26.17 7.01 13.93
CA GLU A 262 27.24 7.85 13.36
C GLU A 262 27.22 9.29 13.89
N ARG A 263 26.32 9.60 14.84
CA ARG A 263 26.17 10.93 15.46
C ARG A 263 25.86 12.05 14.45
N ILE A 264 25.17 11.72 13.38
CA ILE A 264 24.69 12.69 12.39
C ILE A 264 23.46 13.42 12.93
N PHE A 265 22.57 12.69 13.60
CA PHE A 265 21.35 13.19 14.21
C PHE A 265 21.52 13.45 15.71
N SER A 266 21.04 14.60 16.18
CA SER A 266 20.90 14.91 17.61
C SER A 266 19.43 15.25 17.90
N ALA A 267 18.88 14.62 18.93
CA ALA A 267 17.52 14.91 19.42
C ALA A 267 17.43 16.26 20.18
N ASP A 268 18.56 16.80 20.58
CA ASP A 268 18.64 18.09 21.33
C ASP A 268 18.59 19.30 20.38
N ILE A 269 18.60 19.07 19.06
CA ILE A 269 18.54 20.11 18.03
C ILE A 269 17.16 20.04 17.38
N ASP A 270 16.29 20.98 17.66
CA ASP A 270 14.87 20.95 17.29
C ASP A 270 14.65 20.77 15.79
N PHE A 271 15.37 21.49 14.94
CA PHE A 271 15.20 21.36 13.50
C PHE A 271 15.68 20.03 12.92
N HIS A 272 16.52 19.26 13.64
CA HIS A 272 16.92 17.92 13.20
C HIS A 272 15.74 16.95 13.09
N VAL A 273 14.74 17.10 13.95
CA VAL A 273 13.50 16.30 13.89
C VAL A 273 12.72 16.64 12.63
N SER A 274 12.53 17.94 12.35
CA SER A 274 11.82 18.39 11.14
C SER A 274 12.58 18.03 9.87
N LEU A 275 13.90 18.19 9.87
CA LEU A 275 14.75 17.82 8.71
C LEU A 275 14.73 16.30 8.48
N PHE A 276 14.77 15.49 9.56
CA PHE A 276 14.61 14.05 9.45
C PHE A 276 13.29 13.69 8.74
N TYR A 277 12.18 14.24 9.19
CA TYR A 277 10.88 13.95 8.59
C TYR A 277 10.81 14.44 7.15
N TRP A 278 11.36 15.63 6.84
CA TRP A 278 11.37 16.17 5.49
C TRP A 278 12.10 15.26 4.49
N ILE A 279 13.25 14.69 4.90
CA ILE A 279 14.06 13.80 4.07
C ILE A 279 13.48 12.38 4.04
N PHE A 280 13.19 11.82 5.22
CA PHE A 280 12.92 10.38 5.34
C PHE A 280 11.48 9.99 5.05
N ILE A 281 10.47 10.83 5.38
CA ILE A 281 9.07 10.42 5.18
C ILE A 281 8.75 10.07 3.72
N PRO A 282 9.13 10.86 2.71
CA PRO A 282 8.89 10.47 1.32
C PRO A 282 9.57 9.18 0.90
N LEU A 283 10.81 8.93 1.37
CA LEU A 283 11.57 7.73 1.09
C LEU A 283 10.97 6.49 1.75
N LEU A 284 10.59 6.63 3.02
CA LEU A 284 9.98 5.57 3.80
C LEU A 284 8.60 5.22 3.27
N GLN A 285 7.79 6.22 2.88
CA GLN A 285 6.48 6.01 2.25
C GLN A 285 6.62 5.28 0.91
N ALA A 286 7.59 5.64 0.09
CA ALA A 286 7.86 4.94 -1.16
C ALA A 286 8.19 3.45 -0.93
N LYS A 287 8.96 3.12 0.13
CA LYS A 287 9.24 1.73 0.52
C LYS A 287 8.02 1.01 1.10
N LEU A 288 7.19 1.73 1.82
CA LEU A 288 5.92 1.20 2.31
C LEU A 288 4.97 0.87 1.16
N ASP A 289 4.89 1.73 0.15
CA ASP A 289 4.10 1.52 -1.06
C ASP A 289 4.64 0.36 -1.90
N GLU A 290 5.97 0.20 -2.02
CA GLU A 290 6.60 -0.95 -2.66
C GLU A 290 6.21 -2.25 -1.95
N PHE A 291 6.21 -2.26 -0.61
CA PHE A 291 5.79 -3.40 0.18
C PHE A 291 4.29 -3.69 0.03
N ARG A 292 3.42 -2.66 0.05
CA ARG A 292 1.98 -2.78 -0.20
C ARG A 292 1.71 -3.39 -1.58
N LEU A 293 2.41 -2.90 -2.59
CA LEU A 293 2.30 -3.43 -3.94
C LEU A 293 2.75 -4.90 -4.02
N TRP A 294 3.87 -5.24 -3.35
CA TRP A 294 4.31 -6.63 -3.24
C TRP A 294 3.25 -7.50 -2.55
N TRP A 295 2.69 -7.03 -1.43
CA TRP A 295 1.65 -7.76 -0.69
C TRP A 295 0.42 -8.00 -1.58
N ASN A 296 -0.07 -6.99 -2.24
CA ASN A 296 -1.27 -7.06 -3.06
C ASN A 296 -1.09 -7.95 -4.30
N HIS A 297 0.14 -8.14 -4.76
CA HIS A 297 0.45 -8.98 -5.93
C HIS A 297 1.05 -10.36 -5.59
N HIS A 298 1.38 -10.64 -4.33
CA HIS A 298 1.85 -11.97 -3.98
C HIS A 298 0.71 -12.99 -4.02
N ARG A 299 1.02 -14.25 -4.31
CA ARG A 299 0.03 -15.30 -4.27
C ARG A 299 -0.15 -15.81 -2.84
N VAL A 300 -1.37 -15.65 -2.30
CA VAL A 300 -1.76 -16.18 -0.99
C VAL A 300 -1.66 -17.71 -0.99
N ARG A 301 -1.29 -18.29 0.14
CA ARG A 301 -1.20 -19.74 0.32
C ARG A 301 -2.58 -20.39 0.18
N VAL A 302 -2.64 -21.53 -0.53
CA VAL A 302 -3.85 -22.37 -0.60
C VAL A 302 -4.20 -22.91 0.80
N GLN A 303 -5.46 -22.73 1.20
CA GLN A 303 -6.07 -23.24 2.42
C GLN A 303 -7.35 -24.00 2.03
N GLN A 304 -7.43 -25.30 2.33
CA GLN A 304 -8.50 -26.15 1.82
C GLN A 304 -9.87 -25.90 2.48
N GLU A 305 -9.86 -25.40 3.73
CA GLU A 305 -11.07 -25.22 4.54
C GLU A 305 -11.50 -23.75 4.66
N LYS A 306 -11.02 -22.87 3.75
CA LYS A 306 -11.33 -21.45 3.78
C LYS A 306 -12.60 -21.18 2.95
N ASN A 307 -13.62 -20.56 3.54
CA ASN A 307 -14.85 -20.13 2.87
C ASN A 307 -14.68 -18.84 2.03
N MET A 308 -13.50 -18.28 2.00
CA MET A 308 -13.08 -17.10 1.24
C MET A 308 -12.02 -17.50 0.22
N PRO A 309 -11.61 -16.64 -0.71
CA PRO A 309 -10.60 -16.94 -1.70
C PRO A 309 -9.33 -17.56 -1.10
N SER A 310 -8.76 -18.51 -1.80
CA SER A 310 -7.59 -19.25 -1.35
C SER A 310 -6.65 -19.54 -2.51
N GLY A 311 -5.35 -19.33 -2.33
CA GLY A 311 -4.37 -19.46 -3.41
C GLY A 311 -4.52 -18.40 -4.50
N HIS A 312 -5.17 -17.30 -4.19
CA HIS A 312 -5.43 -16.15 -5.05
C HIS A 312 -4.30 -15.10 -4.98
N VAL A 313 -4.44 -14.06 -5.77
CA VAL A 313 -3.67 -12.81 -5.67
C VAL A 313 -4.62 -11.77 -5.08
N PRO A 314 -4.27 -11.07 -3.96
CA PRO A 314 -5.16 -10.13 -3.30
C PRO A 314 -5.77 -9.09 -4.24
N ALA A 315 -4.96 -8.39 -5.02
CA ALA A 315 -5.41 -7.37 -5.95
C ALA A 315 -6.37 -7.92 -7.04
N ASP A 316 -6.15 -9.16 -7.49
CA ASP A 316 -7.02 -9.78 -8.48
C ASP A 316 -8.37 -10.18 -7.88
N ALA A 317 -8.37 -10.76 -6.68
CA ALA A 317 -9.61 -11.11 -5.98
C ALA A 317 -10.42 -9.86 -5.59
N PHE A 318 -9.73 -8.78 -5.19
CA PHE A 318 -10.37 -7.52 -4.85
C PHE A 318 -11.03 -6.84 -6.05
N ALA A 319 -10.38 -6.87 -7.23
CA ALA A 319 -10.90 -6.28 -8.46
C ALA A 319 -11.97 -7.12 -9.16
N HIS A 320 -11.91 -8.46 -9.00
CA HIS A 320 -12.76 -9.42 -9.73
C HIS A 320 -13.35 -10.45 -8.76
N PRO A 321 -14.16 -10.04 -7.77
CA PRO A 321 -14.71 -10.95 -6.77
C PRO A 321 -15.53 -12.09 -7.38
N GLU A 322 -16.22 -11.87 -8.50
CA GLU A 322 -17.03 -12.86 -9.20
C GLU A 322 -16.20 -14.07 -9.65
N ASN A 323 -14.92 -13.90 -9.99
CA ASN A 323 -14.03 -15.00 -10.36
C ASN A 323 -13.67 -15.92 -9.18
N TYR A 324 -13.99 -15.49 -7.95
CA TYR A 324 -13.68 -16.18 -6.70
C TYR A 324 -14.92 -16.53 -5.88
N GLY A 325 -16.13 -16.36 -6.46
CA GLY A 325 -17.39 -16.65 -5.80
C GLY A 325 -17.80 -15.60 -4.76
N GLY A 326 -17.27 -14.38 -4.85
CA GLY A 326 -17.65 -13.24 -4.05
C GLY A 326 -18.57 -12.28 -4.80
N ILE A 327 -19.11 -11.32 -4.05
CA ILE A 327 -19.88 -10.20 -4.57
C ILE A 327 -19.14 -8.91 -4.23
N ASP A 328 -19.23 -7.91 -5.08
CA ASP A 328 -18.73 -6.58 -4.78
C ASP A 328 -19.68 -5.90 -3.77
N CYS A 329 -19.18 -5.63 -2.57
CA CYS A 329 -19.97 -5.01 -1.50
C CYS A 329 -19.82 -3.48 -1.47
N ARG A 330 -19.23 -2.86 -2.49
CA ARG A 330 -19.09 -1.40 -2.56
C ARG A 330 -20.43 -0.69 -2.62
N ILE A 331 -20.53 0.43 -1.92
CA ILE A 331 -21.59 1.42 -2.06
C ILE A 331 -21.01 2.60 -2.81
N ALA A 332 -21.60 2.99 -3.92
CA ALA A 332 -21.14 4.15 -4.68
C ALA A 332 -21.44 5.44 -3.89
N VAL A 333 -20.41 6.23 -3.63
CA VAL A 333 -20.51 7.53 -2.96
C VAL A 333 -20.07 8.62 -3.95
N PRO A 334 -20.89 9.61 -4.29
CA PRO A 334 -20.48 10.70 -5.18
C PRO A 334 -19.32 11.50 -4.58
N GLN A 335 -18.38 11.96 -5.42
CA GLN A 335 -17.24 12.77 -4.98
C GLN A 335 -17.68 14.00 -4.18
N ALA A 336 -18.75 14.68 -4.61
CA ALA A 336 -19.31 15.83 -3.89
C ALA A 336 -19.66 15.51 -2.42
N ALA A 337 -20.15 14.30 -2.14
CA ALA A 337 -20.44 13.92 -0.76
C ALA A 337 -19.17 13.67 0.06
N VAL A 338 -18.08 13.19 -0.57
CA VAL A 338 -16.77 13.06 0.07
C VAL A 338 -16.20 14.45 0.36
N ASP A 339 -16.33 15.38 -0.58
CA ASP A 339 -15.89 16.78 -0.42
C ASP A 339 -16.66 17.48 0.72
N ASP A 340 -17.99 17.28 0.80
CA ASP A 340 -18.80 17.79 1.89
C ASP A 340 -18.38 17.23 3.26
N MET A 341 -18.08 15.92 3.33
CA MET A 341 -17.56 15.30 4.55
C MET A 341 -16.17 15.82 4.93
N ARG A 342 -15.29 16.11 3.95
CA ARG A 342 -14.00 16.74 4.20
C ARG A 342 -14.15 18.14 4.77
N GLN A 343 -15.08 18.92 4.21
CA GLN A 343 -15.36 20.28 4.70
C GLN A 343 -15.90 20.21 6.13
N MET A 344 -16.90 19.36 6.39
CA MET A 344 -17.44 19.17 7.73
C MET A 344 -16.35 18.77 8.74
N LEU A 345 -15.50 17.82 8.41
CA LEU A 345 -14.42 17.39 9.27
C LEU A 345 -13.40 18.51 9.52
N THR A 346 -13.08 19.28 8.47
CA THR A 346 -12.19 20.44 8.57
C THR A 346 -12.75 21.52 9.49
N ASP A 347 -14.03 21.81 9.40
CA ASP A 347 -14.71 22.82 10.24
C ASP A 347 -14.74 22.39 11.72
N GLU A 348 -14.88 21.09 11.99
CA GLU A 348 -14.97 20.57 13.36
C GLU A 348 -13.62 20.37 14.06
N VAL A 349 -12.59 19.89 13.33
CA VAL A 349 -11.32 19.48 13.95
C VAL A 349 -10.08 20.11 13.35
N GLY A 350 -10.21 20.91 12.29
CA GLY A 350 -9.10 21.50 11.57
C GLY A 350 -8.74 20.78 10.27
N SER A 351 -7.84 21.39 9.49
CA SER A 351 -7.49 20.89 8.16
C SER A 351 -6.75 19.56 8.21
N ARG A 352 -6.80 18.82 7.11
CA ARG A 352 -6.05 17.58 6.91
C ARG A 352 -4.55 17.79 7.17
N GLU A 353 -4.00 18.89 6.67
CA GLU A 353 -2.58 19.25 6.82
C GLU A 353 -2.21 19.44 8.28
N SER A 354 -3.07 20.05 9.10
CA SER A 354 -2.80 20.25 10.53
C SER A 354 -2.67 18.94 11.32
N HIS A 355 -3.23 17.83 10.81
CA HIS A 355 -3.22 16.53 11.46
C HIS A 355 -2.25 15.52 10.81
N LEU A 356 -1.93 15.68 9.52
CA LEU A 356 -1.13 14.72 8.76
C LEU A 356 0.21 15.27 8.28
N SER A 357 0.52 16.56 8.53
CA SER A 357 1.85 17.11 8.29
C SER A 357 2.83 16.69 9.38
N TRP A 358 4.09 16.48 8.98
CA TRP A 358 5.18 16.08 9.85
C TRP A 358 6.03 17.25 10.35
N TYR A 359 5.88 18.39 9.70
CA TYR A 359 6.57 19.65 9.94
C TYR A 359 5.69 20.80 9.44
N ASP A 360 5.96 22.01 9.88
CA ASP A 360 5.22 23.18 9.41
C ASP A 360 5.63 23.64 7.99
N LEU A 361 4.83 24.49 7.41
CA LEU A 361 5.03 24.97 6.04
C LEU A 361 6.31 25.83 5.93
N GLU A 362 6.61 26.63 6.93
CA GLU A 362 7.78 27.51 6.95
C GLU A 362 9.07 26.69 6.90
N PHE A 363 9.17 25.64 7.71
CA PHE A 363 10.28 24.70 7.64
C PHE A 363 10.36 23.96 6.30
N ALA A 364 9.21 23.56 5.72
CA ALA A 364 9.18 22.90 4.42
C ALA A 364 9.77 23.77 3.31
N GLU A 365 9.44 25.07 3.30
CA GLU A 365 9.95 26.04 2.34
C GLU A 365 11.45 26.27 2.53
N LEU A 366 11.92 26.44 3.78
CA LEU A 366 13.33 26.57 4.10
C LEU A 366 14.13 25.35 3.65
N ALA A 367 13.68 24.15 4.00
CA ALA A 367 14.35 22.90 3.62
C ALA A 367 14.41 22.73 2.09
N ALA A 368 13.34 23.08 1.36
CA ALA A 368 13.31 23.04 -0.09
C ALA A 368 14.29 24.04 -0.74
N GLN A 369 14.44 25.23 -0.18
CA GLN A 369 15.41 26.25 -0.61
C GLN A 369 16.84 25.76 -0.40
N VAL A 370 17.16 25.25 0.80
CA VAL A 370 18.48 24.71 1.13
C VAL A 370 18.81 23.51 0.24
N TYR A 371 17.87 22.59 0.06
CA TYR A 371 18.07 21.43 -0.83
C TYR A 371 18.35 21.86 -2.27
N SER A 372 17.68 22.93 -2.73
CA SER A 372 17.97 23.51 -4.05
C SER A 372 19.35 24.15 -4.10
N HIS A 373 19.76 24.83 -3.05
CA HIS A 373 21.06 25.49 -2.95
C HIS A 373 22.24 24.51 -3.00
N ILE A 374 22.12 23.35 -2.35
CA ILE A 374 23.15 22.30 -2.38
C ILE A 374 23.13 21.47 -3.69
N GLY A 375 22.34 21.90 -4.70
CA GLY A 375 22.34 21.27 -6.03
C GLY A 375 21.42 20.06 -6.19
N LYS A 376 20.47 19.85 -5.30
CA LYS A 376 19.49 18.75 -5.36
C LYS A 376 20.16 17.37 -5.52
N PRO A 377 21.02 16.94 -4.60
CA PRO A 377 21.66 15.63 -4.68
C PRO A 377 20.59 14.51 -4.74
N THR A 378 20.95 13.39 -5.36
CA THR A 378 20.04 12.23 -5.42
C THR A 378 19.64 11.80 -4.02
N LEU A 379 18.32 11.72 -3.78
CA LEU A 379 17.76 11.35 -2.50
C LEU A 379 17.26 9.90 -2.54
N SER A 380 17.91 9.04 -1.77
CA SER A 380 17.58 7.63 -1.58
C SER A 380 17.83 7.26 -0.10
N LEU A 381 17.43 6.07 0.34
CA LEU A 381 17.71 5.63 1.71
C LEU A 381 19.21 5.55 1.98
N GLU A 382 20.02 5.20 0.98
CA GLU A 382 21.49 5.10 1.07
C GLU A 382 22.15 6.47 1.23
N THR A 383 21.61 7.50 0.56
CA THR A 383 22.19 8.86 0.55
C THR A 383 21.51 9.82 1.55
N ALA A 384 20.43 9.38 2.18
CA ALA A 384 19.59 10.24 3.02
C ALA A 384 20.36 10.92 4.15
N TRP A 385 21.27 10.21 4.82
CA TRP A 385 22.08 10.76 5.90
C TRP A 385 23.19 11.68 5.38
N ASP A 386 23.75 11.43 4.22
CA ASP A 386 24.72 12.34 3.59
C ASP A 386 24.04 13.67 3.20
N VAL A 387 22.81 13.58 2.66
CA VAL A 387 22.00 14.76 2.32
C VAL A 387 21.61 15.51 3.60
N PHE A 388 21.23 14.78 4.67
CA PHE A 388 20.94 15.37 5.96
C PHE A 388 22.11 16.22 6.47
N GLN A 389 23.33 15.67 6.45
CA GLN A 389 24.53 16.40 6.88
C GLN A 389 24.79 17.65 6.02
N GLN A 390 24.63 17.54 4.69
CA GLN A 390 24.81 18.67 3.78
C GLN A 390 23.79 19.79 4.01
N MET A 391 22.56 19.44 4.45
CA MET A 391 21.50 20.42 4.70
C MET A 391 21.54 21.00 6.10
N ALA A 392 22.02 20.25 7.11
CA ALA A 392 21.93 20.63 8.51
C ALA A 392 22.63 21.96 8.80
N GLN A 393 23.87 22.16 8.35
CA GLN A 393 24.60 23.41 8.61
C GLN A 393 23.96 24.63 7.94
N PRO A 394 23.62 24.61 6.63
CA PRO A 394 22.92 25.74 6.01
C PRO A 394 21.56 26.08 6.66
N ILE A 395 20.85 25.10 7.20
CA ILE A 395 19.59 25.33 7.92
C ILE A 395 19.90 26.00 9.25
N ALA A 396 20.90 25.52 10.01
CA ALA A 396 21.32 26.14 11.28
C ALA A 396 21.71 27.62 11.10
N ASP A 397 22.50 27.92 10.06
CA ASP A 397 22.93 29.26 9.72
C ASP A 397 21.76 30.25 9.48
N VAL A 398 20.63 29.74 8.98
CA VAL A 398 19.40 30.55 8.75
C VAL A 398 18.57 30.70 10.03
N ILE A 399 18.47 29.65 10.85
CA ILE A 399 17.64 29.66 12.06
C ILE A 399 18.31 30.48 13.20
N GLU A 400 19.65 30.54 13.23
CA GLU A 400 20.40 31.33 14.23
C GLU A 400 20.49 32.85 13.92
N LEU A 401 20.01 33.28 12.73
CA LEU A 401 19.91 34.69 12.32
C LEU A 401 18.56 35.31 12.74
#